data_7623c4dbbc98e888820285fac58054d8
#
_entry.id   7623c4dbbc98e888820285fac58054d8
#
_cell.length_a   1.000
_cell.length_b   1.000
_cell.length_c   1.000
_cell.angle_alpha   90.00
_cell.angle_beta   90.00
_cell.angle_gamma   90.00
#
_symmetry.space_group_name_H-M   'P 1'
#
loop_
_entity.id
_entity.type
_entity.pdbx_description
1 polymer ?
#
loop_
_entity_poly.entity_id
_entity_poly.type
_entity_poly.pdbx_seq_one_letter_code
_entity_poly.pdbx_strand_id
1 'polypeptide(L)' 'MLQEALEHLVRGIVDYPEDVQVDLRNNRRGEMLSVHVNPDDLGRVIGRKGRTANSLRAVVEGLAGYSVRVDVVDTDRRR' A
#
# COMPACT_ATOMS: atom_id res chain seq x y z
N MET A 1 -10.40 8.98 -0.84
CA MET A 1 -9.35 9.89 -1.30
C MET A 1 -7.96 9.41 -0.94
N LEU A 2 -7.73 9.05 0.31
CA LEU A 2 -6.43 8.54 0.73
C LEU A 2 -6.09 7.22 0.06
N GLN A 3 -7.08 6.35 -0.03
CA GLN A 3 -6.97 5.06 -0.69
C GLN A 3 -6.56 5.23 -2.16
N GLU A 4 -7.19 6.16 -2.84
CA GLU A 4 -6.93 6.43 -4.26
C GLU A 4 -5.55 7.04 -4.47
N ALA A 5 -5.12 7.89 -3.56
CA ALA A 5 -3.79 8.49 -3.64
C ALA A 5 -2.71 7.41 -3.51
N LEU A 6 -2.87 6.51 -2.57
CA LEU A 6 -1.92 5.42 -2.38
C LEU A 6 -1.92 4.48 -3.59
N GLU A 7 -3.09 4.17 -4.11
CA GLU A 7 -3.21 3.33 -5.30
C GLU A 7 -2.46 3.94 -6.48
N HIS A 8 -2.61 5.23 -6.67
CA HIS A 8 -1.93 5.94 -7.75
C HIS A 8 -0.41 5.86 -7.61
N LEU A 9 0.09 6.07 -6.38
CA LEU A 9 1.53 6.01 -6.11
C LEU A 9 2.08 4.61 -6.38
N VAL A 10 1.38 3.59 -5.93
CA VAL A 10 1.82 2.21 -6.10
C VAL A 10 1.82 1.82 -7.58
N ARG A 11 0.81 2.23 -8.33
CA ARG A 11 0.75 1.96 -9.76
C ARG A 11 1.92 2.55 -10.53
N GLY A 12 2.48 3.63 -10.02
CA GLY A 12 3.64 4.25 -10.65
C GLY A 12 4.95 3.50 -10.43
N ILE A 13 4.96 2.55 -9.50
CA ILE A 13 6.18 1.82 -9.12
C ILE A 13 6.24 0.43 -9.75
N VAL A 14 5.07 -0.19 -9.97
CA VAL A 14 4.97 -1.61 -10.31
C VAL A 14 4.97 -1.87 -11.81
N ASP A 15 5.27 -3.12 -12.19
CA ASP A 15 5.19 -3.56 -13.59
C ASP A 15 3.80 -4.02 -13.98
N TYR A 16 2.97 -4.38 -12.99
CA TYR A 16 1.61 -4.88 -13.23
C TYR A 16 0.59 -3.98 -12.54
N PRO A 17 0.42 -2.74 -13.03
CA PRO A 17 -0.49 -1.80 -12.36
C PRO A 17 -1.94 -2.25 -12.36
N GLU A 18 -2.33 -3.10 -13.30
CA GLU A 18 -3.69 -3.62 -13.35
C GLU A 18 -4.01 -4.54 -12.16
N ASP A 19 -2.99 -5.05 -11.47
CA ASP A 19 -3.19 -5.92 -10.32
C ASP A 19 -3.22 -5.15 -9.00
N VAL A 20 -2.92 -3.85 -9.03
CA VAL A 20 -2.88 -3.04 -7.83
C VAL A 20 -4.30 -2.79 -7.32
N GLN A 21 -4.50 -3.08 -6.05
CA GLN A 21 -5.78 -2.82 -5.39
C GLN A 21 -5.50 -2.38 -3.96
N VAL A 22 -6.14 -1.31 -3.53
CA VAL A 22 -5.97 -0.79 -2.17
C VAL A 22 -7.31 -0.83 -1.48
N ASP A 23 -7.37 -1.51 -0.34
CA ASP A 23 -8.57 -1.63 0.48
C ASP A 23 -8.38 -0.84 1.77
N LEU A 24 -9.39 -0.08 2.13
CA LEU A 24 -9.42 0.64 3.40
C LEU A 24 -10.16 -0.20 4.42
N ARG A 25 -9.56 -0.42 5.57
CA ARG A 25 -10.17 -1.15 6.66
C ARG A 25 -10.10 -0.32 7.93
N ASN A 26 -11.19 -0.34 8.69
CA ASN A 26 -11.24 0.31 9.99
C ASN A 26 -11.36 -0.74 11.08
N ASN A 27 -10.58 -0.57 12.13
CA ASN A 27 -10.67 -1.45 13.28
C ASN A 27 -10.42 -0.63 14.56
N ARG A 28 -10.32 -1.31 15.70
CA ARG A 28 -10.14 -0.64 16.99
C ARG A 28 -8.85 0.17 17.06
N ARG A 29 -7.86 -0.19 16.24
CA ARG A 29 -6.57 0.48 16.23
C ARG A 29 -6.50 1.64 15.23
N GLY A 30 -7.61 1.88 14.52
CA GLY A 30 -7.69 2.94 13.54
C GLY A 30 -7.77 2.41 12.13
N GLU A 31 -7.38 3.23 11.18
CA GLU A 31 -7.46 2.88 9.77
C GLU A 31 -6.23 2.11 9.31
N MET A 32 -6.47 1.17 8.40
CA MET A 32 -5.40 0.42 7.74
C MET A 32 -5.69 0.36 6.25
N LEU A 33 -4.65 0.60 5.46
CA LEU A 33 -4.72 0.44 4.01
C LEU A 33 -3.98 -0.83 3.64
N SER A 34 -4.69 -1.77 3.02
CA SER A 34 -4.12 -3.00 2.51
C SER A 34 -3.83 -2.83 1.03
N VAL A 35 -2.56 -2.93 0.66
CA VAL A 35 -2.12 -2.78 -0.72
C VAL A 35 -1.86 -4.16 -1.30
N HIS A 36 -2.61 -4.51 -2.33
CA HIS A 36 -2.46 -5.78 -3.03
C HIS A 36 -1.74 -5.53 -4.35
N VAL A 37 -0.69 -6.30 -4.61
CA VAL A 37 0.09 -6.18 -5.85
C VAL A 37 0.39 -7.56 -6.39
N ASN A 38 0.81 -7.61 -7.66
CA ASN A 38 1.28 -8.85 -8.25
C ASN A 38 2.45 -9.39 -7.44
N PRO A 39 2.55 -10.71 -7.22
CA PRO A 39 3.67 -11.29 -6.46
C PRO A 39 5.04 -10.85 -6.98
N ASP A 40 5.19 -10.66 -8.29
CA ASP A 40 6.45 -10.22 -8.87
C ASP A 40 6.80 -8.79 -8.49
N ASP A 41 5.83 -8.00 -8.08
CA ASP A 41 6.04 -6.61 -7.70
C ASP A 41 6.19 -6.43 -6.20
N LEU A 42 5.93 -7.46 -5.41
CA LEU A 42 5.90 -7.34 -3.96
C LEU A 42 7.21 -6.80 -3.39
N GLY A 43 8.33 -7.38 -3.84
CA GLY A 43 9.64 -6.93 -3.39
C GLY A 43 9.94 -5.48 -3.73
N ARG A 44 9.46 -5.03 -4.89
CA ARG A 44 9.66 -3.66 -5.34
C ARG A 44 8.89 -2.66 -4.48
N VAL A 45 7.66 -3.01 -4.13
CA VAL A 45 6.82 -2.13 -3.33
C VAL A 45 7.29 -2.07 -1.88
N ILE A 46 7.75 -3.18 -1.34
CA ILE A 46 8.33 -3.21 0.01
C ILE A 46 9.67 -2.48 0.02
N GLY A 47 10.48 -2.76 -0.98
CA GLY A 47 11.80 -2.16 -1.10
C GLY A 47 12.82 -2.78 -0.18
N ARG A 48 14.09 -2.43 -0.39
CA ARG A 48 15.17 -2.96 0.42
C ARG A 48 14.99 -2.50 1.87
N LYS A 49 14.97 -3.45 2.79
CA LYS A 49 14.79 -3.19 4.23
C LYS A 49 13.48 -2.45 4.53
N GLY A 50 12.50 -2.59 3.65
CA GLY A 50 11.21 -1.96 3.86
C GLY A 50 11.17 -0.46 3.57
N ARG A 51 12.17 0.09 2.91
CA ARG A 51 12.27 1.54 2.72
C ARG A 51 11.16 2.11 1.86
N THR A 52 10.80 1.43 0.78
CA THR A 52 9.74 1.91 -0.10
C THR A 52 8.40 1.91 0.63
N ALA A 53 8.09 0.81 1.32
CA ALA A 53 6.85 0.72 2.09
C ALA A 53 6.80 1.79 3.19
N ASN A 54 7.92 2.04 3.86
CA ASN A 54 7.98 3.08 4.89
C ASN A 54 7.77 4.47 4.30
N SER A 55 8.32 4.71 3.11
CA SER A 55 8.14 5.99 2.41
C SER A 55 6.68 6.19 2.01
N LEU A 56 6.03 5.14 1.50
CA LEU A 56 4.62 5.20 1.16
C LEU A 56 3.77 5.51 2.38
N ARG A 57 4.07 4.87 3.51
CA ARG A 57 3.36 5.12 4.75
C ARG A 57 3.53 6.57 5.19
N ALA A 58 4.75 7.10 5.09
CA ALA A 58 5.02 8.49 5.49
C ALA A 58 4.22 9.47 4.64
N VAL A 59 4.12 9.23 3.33
CA VAL A 59 3.33 10.08 2.45
C VAL A 59 1.85 10.01 2.82
N VAL A 60 1.35 8.81 3.06
CA VAL A 60 -0.05 8.62 3.44
C VAL A 60 -0.36 9.33 4.75
N GLU A 61 0.50 9.19 5.75
CA GLU A 61 0.30 9.86 7.04
C GLU A 61 0.36 11.38 6.90
N GLY A 62 1.25 11.87 6.04
CA GLY A 62 1.33 13.29 5.76
C GLY A 62 0.05 13.84 5.14
N LEU A 63 -0.57 13.08 4.25
CA LEU A 63 -1.82 13.48 3.62
C LEU A 63 -3.01 13.36 4.57
N ALA A 64 -3.00 12.34 5.43
CA ALA A 64 -4.09 12.08 6.35
C ALA A 64 -4.08 13.02 7.56
N GLY A 65 -2.88 13.39 8.02
CA GLY A 65 -2.75 14.18 9.24
C GLY A 65 -2.83 13.35 10.51
N TYR A 66 -2.80 12.02 10.39
CA TYR A 66 -2.81 11.10 11.53
C TYR A 66 -2.17 9.78 11.12
N SER A 67 -1.88 8.92 12.09
CA SER A 67 -1.25 7.63 11.83
C SER A 67 -2.19 6.70 11.08
N VAL A 68 -1.69 6.13 10.00
CA VAL A 68 -2.42 5.14 9.19
C VAL A 68 -1.49 3.96 8.95
N ARG A 69 -1.99 2.76 9.18
CA ARG A 69 -1.20 1.56 8.90
C ARG A 69 -1.30 1.23 7.42
N VAL A 70 -0.16 0.85 6.85
CA VAL A 70 -0.10 0.41 5.45
C VAL A 70 0.49 -0.99 5.44
N ASP A 71 -0.25 -1.95 4.90
CA ASP A 71 0.19 -3.32 4.79
C ASP A 71 0.28 -3.68 3.31
N VAL A 72 1.36 -4.33 2.91
CA VAL A 72 1.57 -4.72 1.51
C VAL A 72 1.53 -6.23 1.40
N VAL A 73 0.63 -6.74 0.56
CA VAL A 73 0.47 -8.17 0.35
C VAL A 73 0.38 -8.46 -1.13
N ASP A 74 0.66 -9.68 -1.53
CA ASP A 74 0.49 -10.07 -2.92
C ASP A 74 -0.94 -10.56 -3.17
N THR A 75 -1.33 -10.57 -4.44
CA THR A 75 -2.69 -10.94 -4.81
C THR A 75 -2.98 -12.42 -4.59
N ASP A 76 -1.95 -13.26 -4.52
CA ASP A 76 -2.14 -14.69 -4.28
C ASP A 76 -2.66 -14.99 -2.89
N ARG A 77 -2.52 -14.06 -1.95
CA ARG A 77 -3.00 -14.23 -0.58
C ARG A 77 -4.47 -13.90 -0.38
N ARG A 78 -5.15 -13.55 -1.45
CA ARG A 78 -6.55 -13.08 -1.37
C ARG A 78 -7.56 -14.21 -1.31
N ARG A 79 -7.16 -15.41 -1.15
CA ARG A 79 -8.05 -16.56 -1.14
C ARG A 79 -8.81 -16.73 0.16
#